data_bf76fe04759d77a9a9de2e7e4e5c05a6
#
_entry.id   bf76fe04759d77a9a9de2e7e4e5c05a6
#
_cell.length_a   1.000
_cell.length_b   1.000
_cell.length_c   1.000
_cell.angle_alpha   90.00
_cell.angle_beta   90.00
_cell.angle_gamma   90.00
#
_symmetry.space_group_name_H-M   'P 1'
#
loop_
_entity.id
_entity.type
_entity.pdbx_description
1 polymer ?
#
loop_
_entity_poly.entity_id
_entity_poly.type
_entity_poly.pdbx_seq_one_letter_code
_entity_poly.pdbx_strand_id
1 'polypeptide(L)'
;MPWILLLAFLAGLWAEGPQSAPETAVGVVFHDKDGNGLRNQNEPGLGKIRVSNGREITLTNSKGIWRLPAPEQGEFFIIKPRGWMTPVAKQGTPHYYYIHRPNGSPKSKYPGSTPTGKLPDSINFPLVRQKESDDLRVLMYGDPQPRNQGEIDWMKQDVVKECKGFDGAFGMALGDITFND
;
A
#
# COMPACT_ATOMS: atom_id res chain seq x y z
N MET A 1 19.76 -62.22 -32.35
CA MET A 1 18.92 -61.98 -31.16
C MET A 1 19.23 -60.59 -30.66
N PRO A 2 18.33 -59.56 -30.85
CA PRO A 2 18.55 -58.21 -30.34
C PRO A 2 17.97 -58.06 -28.92
N TRP A 3 18.77 -57.55 -28.03
CA TRP A 3 18.39 -57.20 -26.66
C TRP A 3 17.64 -55.87 -26.69
N ILE A 4 16.36 -55.88 -26.30
CA ILE A 4 15.52 -54.70 -26.07
C ILE A 4 15.76 -54.24 -24.67
N LEU A 5 16.43 -53.09 -24.48
CA LEU A 5 16.54 -52.38 -23.20
C LEU A 5 15.25 -51.60 -22.96
N LEU A 6 14.46 -52.06 -22.00
CA LEU A 6 13.26 -51.37 -21.51
C LEU A 6 13.70 -50.30 -20.50
N LEU A 7 13.73 -49.03 -20.92
CA LEU A 7 13.90 -47.87 -20.03
C LEU A 7 12.56 -47.57 -19.36
N ALA A 8 12.42 -47.96 -18.10
CA ALA A 8 11.29 -47.54 -17.28
C ALA A 8 11.48 -46.07 -16.84
N PHE A 9 10.70 -45.16 -17.39
CA PHE A 9 10.58 -43.79 -16.91
C PHE A 9 9.76 -43.82 -15.61
N LEU A 10 10.42 -43.69 -14.46
CA LEU A 10 9.77 -43.34 -13.20
C LEU A 10 9.42 -41.87 -13.20
N ALA A 11 8.18 -41.56 -13.62
CA ALA A 11 7.59 -40.27 -13.38
C ALA A 11 7.35 -40.14 -11.87
N GLY A 12 8.25 -39.43 -11.19
CA GLY A 12 8.07 -39.05 -9.80
C GLY A 12 6.87 -38.05 -9.72
N LEU A 13 5.74 -38.57 -9.25
CA LEU A 13 4.63 -37.74 -8.79
C LEU A 13 5.10 -36.99 -7.54
N TRP A 14 5.52 -35.74 -7.73
CA TRP A 14 5.67 -34.78 -6.64
C TRP A 14 4.25 -34.49 -6.15
N ALA A 15 3.83 -35.15 -5.07
CA ALA A 15 2.64 -34.78 -4.35
C ALA A 15 2.93 -33.41 -3.68
N GLU A 16 2.40 -32.34 -4.25
CA GLU A 16 2.31 -31.08 -3.52
C GLU A 16 1.50 -31.37 -2.25
N GLY A 17 2.15 -31.20 -1.10
CA GLY A 17 1.49 -31.33 0.19
C GLY A 17 0.30 -30.34 0.26
N PRO A 18 -0.68 -30.59 1.14
CA PRO A 18 -1.84 -29.72 1.25
C PRO A 18 -1.36 -28.29 1.54
N GLN A 19 -1.53 -27.41 0.56
CA GLN A 19 -1.23 -25.99 0.71
C GLN A 19 -2.25 -25.45 1.72
N SER A 20 -1.77 -25.02 2.89
CA SER A 20 -2.64 -24.41 3.90
C SER A 20 -3.40 -23.24 3.27
N ALA A 21 -4.70 -23.14 3.57
CA ALA A 21 -5.48 -22.00 3.11
C ALA A 21 -4.78 -20.69 3.52
N PRO A 22 -4.72 -19.69 2.64
CA PRO A 22 -4.06 -18.44 2.96
C PRO A 22 -4.71 -17.81 4.19
N GLU A 23 -3.88 -17.25 5.08
CA GLU A 23 -4.34 -16.47 6.22
C GLU A 23 -5.25 -15.34 5.73
N THR A 24 -6.30 -15.03 6.49
CA THR A 24 -7.25 -13.98 6.10
C THR A 24 -7.03 -12.75 6.94
N ALA A 25 -6.66 -11.65 6.28
CA ALA A 25 -6.63 -10.34 6.90
C ALA A 25 -8.05 -9.79 7.06
N VAL A 26 -8.30 -9.14 8.17
CA VAL A 26 -9.56 -8.50 8.49
C VAL A 26 -9.33 -7.11 9.05
N GLY A 27 -10.26 -6.21 8.86
CA GLY A 27 -10.20 -4.88 9.44
C GLY A 27 -11.48 -4.10 9.26
N VAL A 28 -11.45 -2.86 9.70
CA VAL A 28 -12.58 -1.94 9.64
C VAL A 28 -12.15 -0.64 8.98
N VAL A 29 -12.91 -0.18 7.99
CA VAL A 29 -12.85 1.20 7.53
C VAL A 29 -13.88 2.00 8.32
N PHE A 30 -13.49 3.09 8.94
CA PHE A 30 -14.36 3.84 9.85
C PHE A 30 -14.26 5.35 9.66
N HIS A 31 -15.30 6.06 10.12
CA HIS A 31 -15.30 7.52 10.16
C HIS A 31 -14.56 7.98 11.41
N ASP A 32 -13.32 8.38 11.23
CA ASP A 32 -12.50 9.03 12.25
C ASP A 32 -12.97 10.48 12.40
N LYS A 33 -13.77 10.75 13.43
CA LYS A 33 -14.42 12.04 13.63
C LYS A 33 -13.52 13.07 14.32
N ASP A 34 -12.62 12.60 15.16
CA ASP A 34 -11.71 13.45 15.92
C ASP A 34 -10.30 13.54 15.30
N GLY A 35 -10.04 12.77 14.23
CA GLY A 35 -8.79 12.81 13.46
C GLY A 35 -7.60 12.17 14.19
N ASN A 36 -7.86 11.32 15.21
CA ASN A 36 -6.79 10.71 15.99
C ASN A 36 -6.22 9.42 15.39
N GLY A 37 -6.85 8.88 14.33
CA GLY A 37 -6.45 7.65 13.65
C GLY A 37 -6.83 6.36 14.39
N LEU A 38 -7.48 6.45 15.54
CA LEU A 38 -7.89 5.33 16.37
C LEU A 38 -9.41 5.21 16.39
N ARG A 39 -9.92 3.98 16.23
CA ARG A 39 -11.36 3.78 16.22
C ARG A 39 -11.94 3.86 17.64
N ASN A 40 -12.71 4.90 17.90
CA ASN A 40 -13.43 5.15 19.14
C ASN A 40 -14.86 4.56 19.10
N GLN A 41 -15.49 4.44 20.27
CA GLN A 41 -16.79 3.78 20.43
C GLN A 41 -17.92 4.45 19.61
N ASN A 42 -17.86 5.77 19.42
CA ASN A 42 -18.84 6.57 18.68
C ASN A 42 -18.48 6.81 17.21
N GLU A 43 -17.49 6.07 16.68
CA GLU A 43 -17.02 6.16 15.30
C GLU A 43 -17.55 4.99 14.46
N PRO A 44 -18.53 5.28 13.59
CA PRO A 44 -19.18 4.25 12.81
C PRO A 44 -18.27 3.68 11.72
N GLY A 45 -18.41 2.39 11.46
CA GLY A 45 -17.83 1.78 10.27
C GLY A 45 -18.47 2.32 9.00
N LEU A 46 -17.69 2.37 7.93
CA LEU A 46 -18.09 2.87 6.62
C LEU A 46 -18.27 1.72 5.65
N GLY A 47 -19.50 1.52 5.19
CA GLY A 47 -19.84 0.51 4.21
C GLY A 47 -19.52 0.92 2.78
N LYS A 48 -19.36 -0.07 1.88
CA LYS A 48 -19.10 0.10 0.45
C LYS A 48 -17.78 0.80 0.11
N ILE A 49 -16.82 0.76 1.02
CA ILE A 49 -15.45 1.22 0.75
C ILE A 49 -14.66 0.07 0.14
N ARG A 50 -13.90 0.35 -0.92
CA ARG A 50 -13.02 -0.62 -1.57
C ARG A 50 -11.73 -0.76 -0.80
N VAL A 51 -11.36 -2.01 -0.49
CA VAL A 51 -10.07 -2.39 0.10
C VAL A 51 -9.42 -3.41 -0.82
N SER A 52 -8.14 -3.27 -1.04
CA SER A 52 -7.34 -4.17 -1.90
C SER A 52 -6.16 -4.76 -1.14
N ASN A 53 -5.75 -5.97 -1.57
CA ASN A 53 -4.48 -6.61 -1.19
C ASN A 53 -3.45 -6.59 -2.33
N GLY A 54 -3.67 -5.75 -3.36
CA GLY A 54 -2.84 -5.68 -4.56
C GLY A 54 -3.22 -6.68 -5.67
N ARG A 55 -4.06 -7.68 -5.36
CA ARG A 55 -4.56 -8.70 -6.31
C ARG A 55 -6.08 -8.72 -6.39
N GLU A 56 -6.70 -8.64 -5.25
CA GLU A 56 -8.15 -8.69 -5.09
C GLU A 56 -8.67 -7.39 -4.48
N ILE A 57 -9.93 -7.09 -4.75
CA ILE A 57 -10.65 -5.96 -4.17
C ILE A 57 -11.93 -6.47 -3.53
N THR A 58 -12.16 -6.06 -2.29
CA THR A 58 -13.42 -6.29 -1.58
C THR A 58 -14.12 -4.98 -1.23
N LEU A 59 -15.40 -5.07 -0.90
CA LEU A 59 -16.18 -3.96 -0.36
C LEU A 59 -16.45 -4.18 1.12
N THR A 60 -16.30 -3.13 1.91
CA THR A 60 -16.72 -3.18 3.30
C THR A 60 -18.23 -3.40 3.42
N ASN A 61 -18.64 -4.17 4.41
CA ASN A 61 -20.07 -4.33 4.76
C ASN A 61 -20.62 -3.06 5.47
N SER A 62 -21.90 -3.10 5.87
CA SER A 62 -22.56 -1.97 6.55
C SER A 62 -21.91 -1.53 7.88
N LYS A 63 -21.10 -2.41 8.49
CA LYS A 63 -20.35 -2.13 9.72
C LYS A 63 -18.91 -1.69 9.43
N GLY A 64 -18.54 -1.49 8.15
CA GLY A 64 -17.21 -1.12 7.72
C GLY A 64 -16.21 -2.29 7.67
N ILE A 65 -16.62 -3.51 7.94
CA ILE A 65 -15.75 -4.69 8.02
C ILE A 65 -15.39 -5.16 6.62
N TRP A 66 -14.12 -5.46 6.40
CA TRP A 66 -13.57 -6.08 5.20
C TRP A 66 -12.77 -7.33 5.54
N ARG A 67 -12.61 -8.22 4.55
CA ARG A 67 -11.80 -9.45 4.62
C ARG A 67 -11.14 -9.68 3.27
N LEU A 68 -9.86 -10.05 3.28
CA LEU A 68 -9.08 -10.42 2.08
C LEU A 68 -8.07 -11.50 2.44
N PRO A 69 -7.73 -12.41 1.51
CA PRO A 69 -6.59 -13.31 1.69
C PRO A 69 -5.31 -12.51 1.93
N ALA A 70 -4.50 -12.94 2.88
CA ALA A 70 -3.22 -12.33 3.14
C ALA A 70 -2.14 -12.99 2.26
N PRO A 71 -1.44 -12.22 1.41
CA PRO A 71 -0.24 -12.72 0.76
C PRO A 71 0.88 -12.90 1.80
N GLU A 72 1.83 -13.78 1.53
CA GLU A 72 3.03 -13.92 2.39
C GLU A 72 3.77 -12.60 2.57
N GLN A 73 3.80 -11.80 1.52
CA GLN A 73 4.31 -10.43 1.51
C GLN A 73 3.41 -9.59 0.62
N GLY A 74 2.99 -8.44 1.10
CA GLY A 74 2.10 -7.57 0.34
C GLY A 74 1.64 -6.36 1.12
N GLU A 75 0.62 -5.73 0.59
CA GLU A 75 0.06 -4.50 1.13
C GLU A 75 -1.45 -4.60 1.14
N PHE A 76 -2.06 -4.07 2.19
CA PHE A 76 -3.49 -3.82 2.22
C PHE A 76 -3.70 -2.31 2.17
N PHE A 77 -4.59 -1.86 1.32
CA PHE A 77 -4.85 -0.43 1.17
C PHE A 77 -6.29 -0.14 0.80
N ILE A 78 -6.73 1.05 1.16
CA ILE A 78 -8.05 1.53 0.76
C ILE A 78 -7.95 2.31 -0.55
N ILE A 79 -8.96 2.13 -1.40
CA ILE A 79 -9.19 3.01 -2.54
C ILE A 79 -10.07 4.15 -2.04
N LYS A 80 -9.45 5.32 -1.84
CA LYS A 80 -10.07 6.48 -1.24
C LYS A 80 -11.37 6.87 -1.97
N PRO A 81 -12.51 6.85 -1.30
CA PRO A 81 -13.74 7.30 -1.92
C PRO A 81 -13.84 8.83 -1.92
N ARG A 82 -14.65 9.36 -2.84
CA ARG A 82 -14.94 10.80 -2.89
C ARG A 82 -15.59 11.28 -1.59
N GLY A 83 -15.25 12.48 -1.18
CA GLY A 83 -15.77 13.11 0.05
C GLY A 83 -15.11 12.64 1.33
N TRP A 84 -14.01 11.91 1.21
CA TRP A 84 -13.22 11.42 2.33
C TRP A 84 -11.72 11.64 2.11
N MET A 85 -11.00 11.77 3.19
CA MET A 85 -9.55 11.91 3.23
C MET A 85 -8.97 10.85 4.18
N THR A 86 -7.82 10.31 3.84
CA THR A 86 -7.02 9.50 4.76
C THR A 86 -6.23 10.42 5.68
N PRO A 87 -5.90 10.00 6.91
CA PRO A 87 -4.97 10.76 7.74
C PRO A 87 -3.65 11.01 7.03
N VAL A 88 -3.05 12.13 7.36
CA VAL A 88 -1.76 12.55 6.80
C VAL A 88 -0.72 12.50 7.90
N ALA A 89 0.39 11.81 7.67
CA ALA A 89 1.53 11.78 8.59
C ALA A 89 2.15 13.19 8.72
N LYS A 90 2.99 13.38 9.74
CA LYS A 90 3.66 14.68 9.99
C LYS A 90 4.45 15.19 8.79
N GLN A 91 4.94 14.29 7.93
CA GLN A 91 5.68 14.61 6.71
C GLN A 91 4.78 14.96 5.51
N GLY A 92 3.46 15.01 5.68
CA GLY A 92 2.51 15.27 4.61
C GLY A 92 2.14 14.03 3.76
N THR A 93 2.62 12.84 4.11
CA THR A 93 2.33 11.60 3.38
C THR A 93 0.99 11.02 3.82
N PRO A 94 0.06 10.71 2.89
CA PRO A 94 -1.21 10.09 3.24
C PRO A 94 -1.01 8.65 3.74
N HIS A 95 -1.68 8.30 4.84
CA HIS A 95 -1.61 6.98 5.45
C HIS A 95 -2.87 6.17 5.12
N TYR A 96 -2.82 5.41 4.03
CA TYR A 96 -3.94 4.66 3.45
C TYR A 96 -3.67 3.17 3.28
N TYR A 97 -2.52 2.67 3.76
CA TYR A 97 -2.05 1.31 3.55
C TYR A 97 -1.47 0.69 4.82
N TYR A 98 -1.37 -0.64 4.81
CA TYR A 98 -0.63 -1.46 5.75
C TYR A 98 0.27 -2.42 4.98
N ILE A 99 1.56 -2.43 5.30
CA ILE A 99 2.54 -3.34 4.71
C ILE A 99 2.58 -4.61 5.57
N HIS A 100 2.41 -5.77 4.93
CA HIS A 100 2.58 -7.08 5.54
C HIS A 100 3.84 -7.73 4.99
N ARG A 101 4.89 -7.77 5.82
CA ARG A 101 6.17 -8.44 5.54
C ARG A 101 6.68 -9.09 6.81
N PRO A 102 6.15 -10.28 7.19
CA PRO A 102 6.43 -10.90 8.48
C PRO A 102 7.91 -11.03 8.78
N ASN A 103 8.72 -11.36 7.81
CA ASN A 103 10.16 -11.56 7.92
C ASN A 103 11.00 -10.36 7.46
N GLY A 104 10.35 -9.25 7.10
CA GLY A 104 11.01 -8.09 6.51
C GLY A 104 11.44 -8.28 5.05
N SER A 105 12.16 -7.32 4.52
CA SER A 105 12.72 -7.42 3.16
C SER A 105 13.93 -8.37 3.12
N PRO A 106 14.15 -9.06 2.00
CA PRO A 106 15.41 -9.78 1.79
C PRO A 106 16.62 -8.88 1.95
N LYS A 107 17.74 -9.43 2.39
CA LYS A 107 18.99 -8.68 2.50
C LYS A 107 19.41 -8.14 1.13
N SER A 108 19.67 -6.85 1.04
CA SER A 108 20.16 -6.17 -0.16
C SER A 108 21.13 -5.05 0.23
N LYS A 109 21.76 -4.40 -0.77
CA LYS A 109 22.61 -3.22 -0.53
C LYS A 109 21.80 -1.99 -0.05
N TYR A 110 20.48 -2.01 -0.24
CA TYR A 110 19.58 -0.94 0.20
C TYR A 110 18.83 -1.34 1.48
N PRO A 111 18.52 -0.38 2.34
CA PRO A 111 17.64 -0.65 3.48
C PRO A 111 16.26 -1.08 2.99
N GLY A 112 15.79 -2.19 3.54
CA GLY A 112 14.46 -2.72 3.26
C GLY A 112 13.47 -2.43 4.39
N SER A 113 12.29 -3.04 4.31
CA SER A 113 11.31 -3.00 5.39
C SER A 113 11.77 -3.86 6.55
N THR A 114 11.60 -3.36 7.77
CA THR A 114 11.74 -4.17 8.98
C THR A 114 10.67 -5.27 9.03
N PRO A 115 10.89 -6.39 9.72
CA PRO A 115 9.87 -7.40 9.93
C PRO A 115 8.61 -6.80 10.57
N THR A 116 7.45 -7.09 9.98
CA THR A 116 6.15 -6.66 10.54
C THR A 116 5.57 -7.67 11.53
N GLY A 117 6.13 -8.89 11.56
CA GLY A 117 5.60 -9.97 12.36
C GLY A 117 4.29 -10.54 11.78
N LYS A 118 3.53 -11.22 12.65
CA LYS A 118 2.23 -11.78 12.30
C LYS A 118 1.24 -10.69 11.92
N LEU A 119 0.19 -11.06 11.16
CA LEU A 119 -0.94 -10.18 10.92
C LEU A 119 -1.53 -9.70 12.26
N PRO A 120 -1.85 -8.40 12.39
CA PRO A 120 -2.59 -7.92 13.55
C PRO A 120 -4.04 -8.45 13.50
N ASP A 121 -4.68 -8.50 14.66
CA ASP A 121 -6.08 -8.94 14.79
C ASP A 121 -7.04 -8.10 13.92
N SER A 122 -6.68 -6.85 13.64
CA SER A 122 -7.47 -5.95 12.79
C SER A 122 -6.59 -4.89 12.14
N ILE A 123 -6.72 -4.75 10.81
CA ILE A 123 -6.09 -3.67 10.03
C ILE A 123 -7.16 -2.61 9.76
N ASN A 124 -7.12 -1.55 10.54
CA ASN A 124 -8.14 -0.51 10.49
C ASN A 124 -7.69 0.69 9.65
N PHE A 125 -8.63 1.23 8.86
CA PHE A 125 -8.39 2.39 8.03
C PHE A 125 -9.32 3.53 8.44
N PRO A 126 -8.78 4.59 9.05
CA PRO A 126 -9.52 5.81 9.36
C PRO A 126 -9.79 6.65 8.11
N LEU A 127 -10.97 7.24 8.03
CA LEU A 127 -11.34 8.22 7.01
C LEU A 127 -12.00 9.43 7.66
N VAL A 128 -11.54 10.61 7.28
CA VAL A 128 -12.07 11.90 7.73
C VAL A 128 -12.91 12.52 6.60
N ARG A 129 -14.00 13.20 6.93
CA ARG A 129 -14.80 13.91 5.93
C ARG A 129 -14.00 15.04 5.28
N GLN A 130 -14.09 15.11 3.95
CA GLN A 130 -13.46 16.15 3.16
C GLN A 130 -14.43 16.65 2.08
N LYS A 131 -14.54 17.97 1.95
CA LYS A 131 -15.19 18.56 0.79
C LYS A 131 -14.19 18.57 -0.36
N GLU A 132 -14.53 17.94 -1.47
CA GLU A 132 -13.70 17.91 -2.67
C GLU A 132 -14.28 18.83 -3.76
N SER A 133 -13.40 19.51 -4.48
CA SER A 133 -13.76 20.24 -5.70
C SER A 133 -13.84 19.27 -6.88
N ASP A 134 -14.63 19.62 -7.90
CA ASP A 134 -14.61 18.96 -9.20
C ASP A 134 -13.44 19.45 -10.06
N ASP A 135 -12.99 20.68 -9.82
CA ASP A 135 -11.81 21.26 -10.46
C ASP A 135 -10.61 21.17 -9.51
N LEU A 136 -9.59 20.43 -9.93
CA LEU A 136 -8.38 20.20 -9.16
C LEU A 136 -7.17 20.83 -9.87
N ARG A 137 -6.36 21.53 -9.10
CA ARG A 137 -5.01 21.94 -9.48
C ARG A 137 -4.04 20.95 -8.85
N VAL A 138 -3.19 20.36 -9.64
CA VAL A 138 -2.23 19.35 -9.21
C VAL A 138 -0.83 19.79 -9.61
N LEU A 139 0.12 19.69 -8.70
CA LEU A 139 1.53 19.90 -8.99
C LEU A 139 2.13 18.59 -9.43
N MET A 140 2.71 18.56 -10.62
CA MET A 140 3.31 17.34 -11.18
C MET A 140 4.80 17.57 -11.42
N TYR A 141 5.62 16.71 -10.83
CA TYR A 141 7.05 16.65 -11.11
C TYR A 141 7.32 15.50 -12.07
N GLY A 142 7.83 15.81 -13.25
CA GLY A 142 8.29 14.82 -14.21
C GLY A 142 9.74 14.45 -13.93
N ASP A 143 9.99 13.19 -13.61
CA ASP A 143 11.30 12.56 -13.69
C ASP A 143 12.47 13.37 -13.06
N PRO A 144 12.42 13.68 -11.75
CA PRO A 144 13.39 14.59 -11.13
C PRO A 144 14.82 14.03 -11.05
N GLN A 145 15.02 12.75 -10.94
CA GLN A 145 16.28 11.96 -10.99
C GLN A 145 17.58 12.65 -10.53
N PRO A 146 17.66 13.29 -9.37
CA PRO A 146 18.91 13.85 -8.91
C PRO A 146 19.94 12.75 -8.61
N ARG A 147 21.18 12.95 -9.07
CA ARG A 147 22.29 12.00 -8.94
C ARG A 147 23.13 12.20 -7.67
N ASN A 148 23.12 13.40 -7.15
CA ASN A 148 23.95 13.79 -6.02
C ASN A 148 23.32 14.94 -5.22
N GLN A 149 23.94 15.27 -4.09
CA GLN A 149 23.42 16.31 -3.20
C GLN A 149 23.36 17.70 -3.87
N GLY A 150 24.31 18.03 -4.78
CA GLY A 150 24.29 19.30 -5.51
C GLY A 150 23.05 19.43 -6.38
N GLU A 151 22.67 18.37 -7.10
CA GLU A 151 21.46 18.36 -7.94
C GLU A 151 20.18 18.42 -7.09
N ILE A 152 20.18 17.79 -5.90
CA ILE A 152 19.09 17.93 -4.92
C ILE A 152 18.95 19.38 -4.46
N ASP A 153 20.07 20.05 -4.19
CA ASP A 153 20.08 21.44 -3.73
C ASP A 153 19.60 22.38 -4.85
N TRP A 154 19.97 22.16 -6.11
CA TRP A 154 19.44 22.90 -7.25
C TRP A 154 17.96 22.68 -7.43
N MET A 155 17.51 21.43 -7.42
CA MET A 155 16.06 21.13 -7.50
C MET A 155 15.27 21.83 -6.39
N LYS A 156 15.83 21.87 -5.17
CA LYS A 156 15.23 22.58 -4.04
C LYS A 156 15.15 24.08 -4.27
N GLN A 157 16.20 24.69 -4.83
CA GLN A 157 16.30 26.14 -5.03
C GLN A 157 15.49 26.62 -6.23
N ASP A 158 15.52 25.89 -7.33
CA ASP A 158 15.00 26.35 -8.61
C ASP A 158 13.58 25.80 -8.89
N VAL A 159 13.26 24.59 -8.40
CA VAL A 159 11.96 23.97 -8.66
C VAL A 159 11.04 24.02 -7.45
N VAL A 160 11.49 23.43 -6.33
CA VAL A 160 10.63 23.30 -5.14
C VAL A 160 10.31 24.65 -4.51
N LYS A 161 11.25 25.58 -4.53
CA LYS A 161 11.06 26.94 -4.00
C LYS A 161 9.99 27.72 -4.77
N GLU A 162 9.93 27.56 -6.10
CA GLU A 162 8.91 28.21 -6.94
C GLU A 162 7.51 27.65 -6.68
N CYS A 163 7.44 26.37 -6.27
CA CYS A 163 6.18 25.72 -5.94
C CYS A 163 5.65 26.11 -4.53
N LYS A 164 6.45 26.84 -3.75
CA LYS A 164 6.06 27.25 -2.40
C LYS A 164 4.86 28.20 -2.46
N GLY A 165 3.78 27.79 -1.78
CA GLY A 165 2.52 28.56 -1.80
C GLY A 165 1.61 28.23 -2.99
N PHE A 166 1.94 27.23 -3.77
CA PHE A 166 1.04 26.73 -4.81
C PHE A 166 -0.27 26.24 -4.17
N ASP A 167 -1.37 26.84 -4.57
CA ASP A 167 -2.72 26.49 -4.15
C ASP A 167 -3.23 25.30 -5.00
N GLY A 168 -2.87 24.10 -4.60
CA GLY A 168 -3.25 22.86 -5.27
C GLY A 168 -3.76 21.80 -4.30
N ALA A 169 -4.48 20.83 -4.84
CA ALA A 169 -5.06 19.74 -4.06
C ALA A 169 -3.97 18.76 -3.56
N PHE A 170 -2.94 18.53 -4.36
CA PHE A 170 -1.80 17.67 -4.03
C PHE A 170 -0.65 17.84 -5.04
N GLY A 171 0.49 17.26 -4.72
CA GLY A 171 1.63 17.07 -5.63
C GLY A 171 1.88 15.60 -5.92
N MET A 172 2.42 15.31 -7.11
CA MET A 172 2.77 13.97 -7.55
C MET A 172 4.12 13.98 -8.27
N ALA A 173 4.99 13.05 -7.96
CA ALA A 173 6.16 12.71 -8.77
C ALA A 173 5.80 11.55 -9.68
N LEU A 174 6.08 11.68 -10.97
CA LEU A 174 5.65 10.71 -12.00
C LEU A 174 6.59 9.51 -12.16
N GLY A 175 7.60 9.40 -11.36
CA GLY A 175 8.59 8.33 -11.38
C GLY A 175 10.00 8.88 -11.23
N ASP A 176 10.95 8.00 -11.37
CA ASP A 176 12.40 8.27 -11.38
C ASP A 176 12.83 9.35 -10.37
N ILE A 177 12.45 9.13 -9.10
CA ILE A 177 12.61 10.12 -8.02
C ILE A 177 14.09 10.32 -7.68
N THR A 178 14.88 9.26 -7.83
CA THR A 178 16.33 9.29 -7.61
C THR A 178 17.04 8.50 -8.70
N PHE A 179 18.21 8.94 -9.09
CA PHE A 179 19.08 8.18 -9.98
C PHE A 179 19.75 7.04 -9.20
N ASN A 180 19.65 5.81 -9.72
CA ASN A 180 20.36 4.64 -9.18
C ASN A 180 21.50 4.27 -10.13
N ASP A 181 22.71 4.32 -9.63
CA ASP A 181 23.86 3.69 -10.27
C ASP A 181 23.91 2.18 -9.98
#